data_9878f6e9f4712cc0b02c55b89de4e432
#
_entry.id   9878f6e9f4712cc0b02c55b89de4e432
#
_cell.length_a   1.000
_cell.length_b   1.000
_cell.length_c   1.000
_cell.angle_alpha   90.00
_cell.angle_beta   90.00
_cell.angle_gamma   90.00
#
_symmetry.space_group_name_H-M   'P 1'
#
loop_
_entity.id
_entity.type
_entity.pdbx_description
1 polymer ?
#
loop_
_entity_poly.entity_id
_entity_poly.type
_entity_poly.pdbx_seq_one_letter_code
_entity_poly.pdbx_strand_id
1 'polypeptide(L)'
;MDYVAPTLRPVDPSRWNRTLFEALIETAARRHGAVALEDQERTPLTYQRLLLGSFVLGRKIADITRARERVGVLLPNVNGCAVALFSLFAFDRVPAMLNFTASPIDLEAACRSVEVTTILTSRRFIESANLGAKLEAISAERNVVYLDDVRASIGMGARLRGLLDARHPEKTHRPFRARPHDIAIILFTSGTERQPKAVALTHTNILANVEQVQASIACTDDDIFFNPLPVFHAFGLTAGLLLPIAIGFKGVLYPSPLHYDEIPKLARETKATIMIGIDTFAARWAKSAGPDDFKTLRLMVLGAERVKDATREIWRERCGIELLEGYGVTEGAPVVAVNRPGDNHIGTVGPLLPAIEVRLEEVEGITAGKRMHIRGPNIMAGYYFPTEPNRLFPPPDGWHDTGDIVTIDDTGMITIVSRAKRFAKIAGEMVSLTAVEAFINRAWPDNEHAVVAIPDDRRGEALVVITTAPDVSYDTIVPVARADGARELSIPDRVLLVDELPLLGNGKTDYVSLERLAAERAPAARSQTRISLTPA
;
A
#
# COMPACT_ATOMS: atom_id res chain seq x y z
N MET A 1 1.08 32.53 -6.10
CA MET A 1 0.93 31.95 -7.45
C MET A 1 -0.45 31.33 -7.48
N ASP A 2 -1.34 31.90 -8.28
CA ASP A 2 -2.70 31.34 -8.44
C ASP A 2 -2.57 29.98 -9.13
N TYR A 3 -2.77 28.91 -8.37
CA TYR A 3 -2.80 27.57 -8.90
C TYR A 3 -4.09 27.38 -9.72
N VAL A 4 -3.97 27.34 -11.03
CA VAL A 4 -5.08 26.91 -11.89
C VAL A 4 -5.12 25.40 -11.80
N ALA A 5 -6.19 24.85 -11.20
CA ALA A 5 -6.42 23.41 -11.15
C ALA A 5 -6.29 22.83 -12.57
N PRO A 6 -5.45 21.81 -12.79
CA PRO A 6 -5.30 21.25 -14.12
C PRO A 6 -6.64 20.70 -14.58
N THR A 7 -7.06 21.10 -15.78
CA THR A 7 -8.23 20.52 -16.43
C THR A 7 -8.01 19.01 -16.51
N LEU A 8 -8.92 18.23 -15.93
CA LEU A 8 -8.85 16.78 -15.97
C LEU A 8 -8.78 16.35 -17.44
N ARG A 9 -7.67 15.73 -17.83
CA ARG A 9 -7.61 15.14 -19.15
C ARG A 9 -8.43 13.85 -19.17
N PRO A 10 -9.10 13.54 -20.28
CA PRO A 10 -9.73 12.24 -20.45
C PRO A 10 -8.67 11.12 -20.34
N VAL A 11 -9.04 10.00 -19.74
CA VAL A 11 -8.18 8.80 -19.76
C VAL A 11 -8.16 8.21 -21.16
N ASP A 12 -6.99 7.70 -21.56
CA ASP A 12 -6.78 7.04 -22.84
C ASP A 12 -6.71 5.52 -22.67
N PRO A 13 -7.78 4.77 -23.04
CA PRO A 13 -7.80 3.31 -22.92
C PRO A 13 -6.68 2.59 -23.69
N SER A 14 -6.09 3.19 -24.70
CA SER A 14 -4.98 2.59 -25.42
C SER A 14 -3.74 2.44 -24.54
N ARG A 15 -3.60 3.29 -23.52
CA ARG A 15 -2.46 3.29 -22.61
C ARG A 15 -2.41 2.10 -21.63
N TRP A 16 -3.52 1.42 -21.41
CA TRP A 16 -3.54 0.20 -20.60
C TRP A 16 -3.82 -1.08 -21.40
N ASN A 17 -3.99 -0.98 -22.72
CA ASN A 17 -4.10 -2.14 -23.60
C ASN A 17 -2.71 -2.64 -24.06
N ARG A 18 -1.80 -2.76 -23.10
CA ARG A 18 -0.40 -3.20 -23.29
C ARG A 18 0.13 -3.82 -21.99
N THR A 19 1.33 -4.41 -22.06
CA THR A 19 1.99 -4.96 -20.86
C THR A 19 2.85 -3.90 -20.16
N LEU A 20 3.21 -4.15 -18.90
CA LEU A 20 4.13 -3.30 -18.13
C LEU A 20 5.52 -3.22 -18.77
N PHE A 21 5.97 -4.31 -19.41
CA PHE A 21 7.25 -4.29 -20.10
C PHE A 21 7.20 -3.49 -21.40
N GLU A 22 6.10 -3.56 -22.16
CA GLU A 22 5.89 -2.70 -23.32
C GLU A 22 5.83 -1.21 -22.96
N ALA A 23 5.21 -0.88 -21.80
CA ALA A 23 5.23 0.48 -21.28
C ALA A 23 6.66 0.96 -20.95
N LEU A 24 7.52 0.09 -20.39
CA LEU A 24 8.95 0.41 -20.19
C LEU A 24 9.67 0.61 -21.53
N ILE A 25 9.45 -0.25 -22.54
CA ILE A 25 10.09 -0.13 -23.87
C ILE A 25 9.75 1.23 -24.49
N GLU A 26 8.47 1.59 -24.50
CA GLU A 26 8.00 2.87 -25.07
C GLU A 26 8.59 4.07 -24.31
N THR A 27 8.58 4.01 -22.98
CA THR A 27 9.14 5.09 -22.14
C THR A 27 10.65 5.20 -22.32
N ALA A 28 11.37 4.08 -22.38
CA ALA A 28 12.82 4.06 -22.63
C ALA A 28 13.18 4.62 -24.01
N ALA A 29 12.34 4.42 -25.03
CA ALA A 29 12.55 5.02 -26.35
C ALA A 29 12.40 6.55 -26.31
N ARG A 30 11.41 7.06 -25.56
CA ARG A 30 11.14 8.50 -25.41
C ARG A 30 12.14 9.19 -24.47
N ARG A 31 12.57 8.50 -23.39
CA ARG A 31 13.37 9.05 -22.26
C ARG A 31 14.75 8.40 -22.15
N HIS A 32 15.35 7.99 -23.27
CA HIS A 32 16.52 7.11 -23.39
C HIS A 32 17.64 7.36 -22.39
N GLY A 33 18.10 8.61 -22.25
CA GLY A 33 19.21 8.99 -21.35
C GLY A 33 18.76 9.46 -19.97
N ALA A 34 17.45 9.61 -19.73
CA ALA A 34 16.94 10.11 -18.45
C ALA A 34 17.10 9.07 -17.34
N VAL A 35 17.24 9.55 -16.10
CA VAL A 35 17.25 8.72 -14.90
C VAL A 35 15.82 8.24 -14.64
N ALA A 36 15.62 6.92 -14.64
CA ALA A 36 14.36 6.30 -14.28
C ALA A 36 14.22 6.17 -12.77
N LEU A 37 15.28 5.66 -12.12
CA LEU A 37 15.29 5.39 -10.69
C LEU A 37 16.62 5.78 -10.05
N GLU A 38 16.53 6.07 -8.77
CA GLU A 38 17.66 6.20 -7.84
C GLU A 38 17.23 5.56 -6.51
N ASP A 39 18.18 5.03 -5.75
CA ASP A 39 17.91 4.48 -4.41
C ASP A 39 18.84 5.08 -3.35
N GLN A 40 18.82 4.52 -2.14
CA GLN A 40 19.63 5.00 -1.01
C GLN A 40 21.15 5.05 -1.31
N GLU A 41 21.64 4.26 -2.26
CA GLU A 41 23.06 4.29 -2.65
C GLU A 41 23.39 5.44 -3.61
N ARG A 42 22.40 6.27 -3.97
CA ARG A 42 22.52 7.42 -4.88
C ARG A 42 23.09 7.06 -6.24
N THR A 43 22.91 5.79 -6.66
CA THR A 43 23.36 5.30 -7.96
C THR A 43 22.23 5.45 -9.00
N PRO A 44 22.36 6.37 -9.97
CA PRO A 44 21.30 6.59 -10.95
C PRO A 44 21.16 5.40 -11.92
N LEU A 45 19.94 4.91 -12.09
CA LEU A 45 19.55 3.91 -13.05
C LEU A 45 18.76 4.58 -14.18
N THR A 46 19.37 4.73 -15.36
CA THR A 46 18.67 5.30 -16.53
C THR A 46 17.66 4.31 -17.10
N TYR A 47 16.67 4.81 -17.86
CA TYR A 47 15.69 3.98 -18.58
C TYR A 47 16.36 2.92 -19.45
N GLN A 48 17.42 3.31 -20.17
CA GLN A 48 18.20 2.38 -20.96
C GLN A 48 18.90 1.29 -20.13
N ARG A 49 19.48 1.67 -18.98
CA ARG A 49 20.12 0.69 -18.08
C ARG A 49 19.11 -0.25 -17.41
N LEU A 50 17.91 0.25 -17.08
CA LEU A 50 16.83 -0.58 -16.56
C LEU A 50 16.42 -1.60 -17.63
N LEU A 51 16.21 -1.19 -18.87
CA LEU A 51 15.86 -2.07 -19.98
C LEU A 51 16.95 -3.11 -20.25
N LEU A 52 18.22 -2.69 -20.31
CA LEU A 52 19.37 -3.59 -20.46
C LEU A 52 19.45 -4.61 -19.32
N GLY A 53 19.35 -4.14 -18.07
CA GLY A 53 19.39 -4.98 -16.88
C GLY A 53 18.25 -6.02 -16.88
N SER A 54 17.07 -5.61 -17.33
CA SER A 54 15.89 -6.47 -17.47
C SER A 54 16.13 -7.63 -18.44
N PHE A 55 16.76 -7.40 -19.58
CA PHE A 55 17.07 -8.47 -20.52
C PHE A 55 18.21 -9.38 -20.00
N VAL A 56 19.29 -8.79 -19.45
CA VAL A 56 20.44 -9.56 -18.96
C VAL A 56 20.06 -10.48 -17.81
N LEU A 57 19.40 -9.93 -16.78
CA LEU A 57 18.95 -10.69 -15.62
C LEU A 57 17.80 -11.64 -15.99
N GLY A 58 16.84 -11.14 -16.79
CA GLY A 58 15.66 -11.89 -17.17
C GLY A 58 15.99 -13.18 -17.93
N ARG A 59 17.02 -13.19 -18.81
CA ARG A 59 17.48 -14.42 -19.47
C ARG A 59 17.97 -15.45 -18.44
N LYS A 60 18.76 -15.01 -17.47
CA LYS A 60 19.25 -15.89 -16.40
C LYS A 60 18.13 -16.49 -15.57
N ILE A 61 17.11 -15.68 -15.27
CA ILE A 61 15.93 -16.18 -14.55
C ILE A 61 15.12 -17.12 -15.45
N ALA A 62 15.00 -16.79 -16.74
CA ALA A 62 14.26 -17.61 -17.70
C ALA A 62 14.89 -19.00 -17.93
N ASP A 63 16.21 -19.14 -17.77
CA ASP A 63 16.91 -20.43 -17.86
C ASP A 63 16.52 -21.41 -16.74
N ILE A 64 16.00 -20.91 -15.60
CA ILE A 64 15.67 -21.69 -14.39
C ILE A 64 14.19 -21.65 -14.02
N THR A 65 13.37 -20.92 -14.77
CA THR A 65 11.93 -20.76 -14.52
C THR A 65 11.15 -20.98 -15.81
N ARG A 66 9.86 -21.29 -15.69
CA ARG A 66 8.96 -21.50 -16.83
C ARG A 66 8.20 -20.19 -17.17
N ALA A 67 7.73 -20.08 -18.41
CA ALA A 67 6.80 -19.01 -18.77
C ALA A 67 5.57 -19.06 -17.87
N ARG A 68 5.09 -17.87 -17.42
CA ARG A 68 3.96 -17.68 -16.51
C ARG A 68 4.15 -18.29 -15.10
N GLU A 69 5.36 -18.76 -14.76
CA GLU A 69 5.68 -19.18 -13.40
C GLU A 69 5.52 -18.01 -12.43
N ARG A 70 4.94 -18.29 -11.28
CA ARG A 70 4.83 -17.33 -10.19
C ARG A 70 6.08 -17.38 -9.35
N VAL A 71 6.87 -16.31 -9.45
CA VAL A 71 8.17 -16.21 -8.82
C VAL A 71 8.07 -15.32 -7.59
N GLY A 72 8.37 -15.86 -6.42
CA GLY A 72 8.41 -15.10 -5.17
C GLY A 72 9.50 -14.04 -5.22
N VAL A 73 9.15 -12.81 -4.89
CA VAL A 73 10.10 -11.69 -4.82
C VAL A 73 10.19 -11.23 -3.37
N LEU A 74 11.33 -11.53 -2.73
CA LEU A 74 11.64 -11.16 -1.34
C LEU A 74 12.80 -10.15 -1.35
N LEU A 75 12.50 -8.92 -1.72
CA LEU A 75 13.48 -7.85 -1.93
C LEU A 75 13.00 -6.53 -1.32
N PRO A 76 13.94 -5.66 -0.89
CA PRO A 76 13.63 -4.33 -0.39
C PRO A 76 13.33 -3.36 -1.54
N ASN A 77 12.85 -2.16 -1.18
CA ASN A 77 12.56 -1.08 -2.13
C ASN A 77 13.85 -0.38 -2.61
N VAL A 78 14.53 -1.00 -3.60
CA VAL A 78 15.79 -0.53 -4.19
C VAL A 78 15.80 -0.77 -5.71
N ASN A 79 16.75 -0.17 -6.43
CA ASN A 79 16.94 -0.36 -7.88
C ASN A 79 17.01 -1.84 -8.30
N GLY A 80 17.63 -2.70 -7.49
CA GLY A 80 17.73 -4.14 -7.76
C GLY A 80 16.37 -4.83 -7.80
N CYS A 81 15.42 -4.42 -6.96
CA CYS A 81 14.05 -4.93 -6.99
C CYS A 81 13.34 -4.53 -8.30
N ALA A 82 13.46 -3.28 -8.73
CA ALA A 82 12.89 -2.83 -9.99
C ALA A 82 13.45 -3.61 -11.19
N VAL A 83 14.77 -3.81 -11.25
CA VAL A 83 15.41 -4.62 -12.30
C VAL A 83 14.88 -6.05 -12.27
N ALA A 84 14.73 -6.67 -11.09
CA ALA A 84 14.18 -8.02 -10.96
C ALA A 84 12.73 -8.10 -11.47
N LEU A 85 11.87 -7.15 -11.09
CA LEU A 85 10.47 -7.09 -11.55
C LEU A 85 10.37 -6.98 -13.08
N PHE A 86 11.09 -6.03 -13.66
CA PHE A 86 11.07 -5.84 -15.11
C PHE A 86 11.77 -6.99 -15.86
N SER A 87 12.70 -7.71 -15.21
CA SER A 87 13.28 -8.96 -15.73
C SER A 87 12.23 -10.07 -15.83
N LEU A 88 11.36 -10.20 -14.83
CA LEU A 88 10.26 -11.16 -14.84
C LEU A 88 9.22 -10.80 -15.92
N PHE A 89 8.84 -9.53 -16.03
CA PHE A 89 7.91 -9.06 -17.07
C PHE A 89 8.47 -9.23 -18.49
N ALA A 90 9.79 -9.05 -18.68
CA ALA A 90 10.44 -9.19 -19.99
C ALA A 90 10.28 -10.60 -20.58
N PHE A 91 10.15 -11.63 -19.75
CA PHE A 91 10.13 -13.03 -20.12
C PHE A 91 8.85 -13.77 -19.69
N ASP A 92 7.75 -13.06 -19.46
CA ASP A 92 6.44 -13.63 -19.09
C ASP A 92 6.49 -14.49 -17.81
N ARG A 93 7.11 -13.97 -16.74
CA ARG A 93 7.03 -14.51 -15.38
C ARG A 93 6.20 -13.58 -14.52
N VAL A 94 5.50 -14.15 -13.54
CA VAL A 94 4.60 -13.42 -12.66
C VAL A 94 5.24 -13.22 -11.29
N PRO A 95 5.72 -12.01 -10.93
CA PRO A 95 6.20 -11.76 -9.58
C PRO A 95 5.08 -11.90 -8.55
N ALA A 96 5.34 -12.68 -7.49
CA ALA A 96 4.55 -12.76 -6.28
C ALA A 96 5.32 -12.02 -5.17
N MET A 97 4.84 -10.83 -4.79
CA MET A 97 5.55 -9.90 -3.91
C MET A 97 5.43 -10.32 -2.45
N LEU A 98 6.44 -10.98 -1.91
CA LEU A 98 6.42 -11.51 -0.55
C LEU A 98 6.63 -10.41 0.48
N ASN A 99 5.70 -10.30 1.42
CA ASN A 99 5.79 -9.35 2.53
C ASN A 99 6.76 -9.88 3.60
N PHE A 100 8.00 -9.41 3.61
CA PHE A 100 9.03 -9.85 4.56
C PHE A 100 8.75 -9.43 6.03
N THR A 101 7.76 -8.56 6.27
CA THR A 101 7.35 -8.21 7.64
C THR A 101 6.33 -9.20 8.21
N ALA A 102 5.70 -10.02 7.36
CA ALA A 102 4.73 -11.02 7.77
C ALA A 102 5.37 -12.16 8.60
N SER A 103 4.54 -12.92 9.32
CA SER A 103 5.00 -14.10 10.05
C SER A 103 5.48 -15.20 9.09
N PRO A 104 6.35 -16.13 9.54
CA PRO A 104 6.74 -17.29 8.71
C PRO A 104 5.53 -18.11 8.22
N ILE A 105 4.51 -18.26 9.05
CA ILE A 105 3.26 -18.99 8.72
C ILE A 105 2.51 -18.29 7.60
N ASP A 106 2.39 -16.96 7.65
CA ASP A 106 1.70 -16.18 6.62
C ASP A 106 2.49 -16.16 5.31
N LEU A 107 3.83 -16.09 5.37
CA LEU A 107 4.68 -16.20 4.19
C LEU A 107 4.54 -17.56 3.51
N GLU A 108 4.50 -18.66 4.29
CA GLU A 108 4.28 -20.00 3.74
C GLU A 108 2.89 -20.14 3.13
N ALA A 109 1.84 -19.62 3.80
CA ALA A 109 0.48 -19.59 3.27
C ALA A 109 0.39 -18.77 1.97
N ALA A 110 1.09 -17.64 1.90
CA ALA A 110 1.19 -16.81 0.71
C ALA A 110 1.84 -17.57 -0.46
N CYS A 111 3.00 -18.19 -0.23
CA CYS A 111 3.70 -19.00 -1.22
C CYS A 111 2.83 -20.17 -1.73
N ARG A 112 2.15 -20.85 -0.82
CA ARG A 112 1.28 -21.98 -1.16
C ARG A 112 0.05 -21.57 -1.98
N SER A 113 -0.58 -20.44 -1.66
CA SER A 113 -1.80 -19.98 -2.35
C SER A 113 -1.62 -19.85 -3.86
N VAL A 114 -0.41 -19.55 -4.31
CA VAL A 114 -0.08 -19.33 -5.72
C VAL A 114 1.03 -20.24 -6.23
N GLU A 115 1.35 -21.32 -5.49
CA GLU A 115 2.32 -22.35 -5.88
C GLU A 115 3.69 -21.76 -6.28
N VAL A 116 4.23 -20.87 -5.43
CA VAL A 116 5.59 -20.36 -5.63
C VAL A 116 6.59 -21.51 -5.56
N THR A 117 7.39 -21.70 -6.60
CA THR A 117 8.45 -22.71 -6.66
C THR A 117 9.86 -22.11 -6.64
N THR A 118 9.99 -20.85 -7.05
CA THR A 118 11.25 -20.10 -7.09
C THR A 118 11.10 -18.79 -6.31
N ILE A 119 12.09 -18.47 -5.46
CA ILE A 119 12.15 -17.22 -4.69
C ILE A 119 13.41 -16.44 -5.08
N LEU A 120 13.23 -15.20 -5.53
CA LEU A 120 14.33 -14.26 -5.77
C LEU A 120 14.58 -13.42 -4.51
N THR A 121 15.82 -13.39 -4.05
CA THR A 121 16.24 -12.58 -2.90
C THR A 121 17.69 -12.10 -3.05
N SER A 122 18.24 -11.42 -2.04
CA SER A 122 19.63 -10.98 -1.96
C SER A 122 20.23 -11.40 -0.61
N ARG A 123 21.48 -11.87 -0.60
CA ARG A 123 22.18 -12.24 0.65
C ARG A 123 22.29 -11.03 1.58
N ARG A 124 22.72 -9.90 1.01
CA ARG A 124 22.83 -8.65 1.77
C ARG A 124 21.50 -8.25 2.44
N PHE A 125 20.38 -8.44 1.73
CA PHE A 125 19.06 -8.11 2.31
C PHE A 125 18.65 -9.07 3.41
N ILE A 126 18.83 -10.38 3.21
CA ILE A 126 18.51 -11.39 4.23
C ILE A 126 19.30 -11.15 5.51
N GLU A 127 20.59 -10.82 5.39
CA GLU A 127 21.44 -10.51 6.53
C GLU A 127 21.05 -9.20 7.21
N SER A 128 20.93 -8.10 6.45
CA SER A 128 20.66 -6.75 7.01
C SER A 128 19.29 -6.61 7.66
N ALA A 129 18.29 -7.35 7.17
CA ALA A 129 16.92 -7.34 7.69
C ALA A 129 16.64 -8.53 8.64
N ASN A 130 17.66 -9.33 8.99
CA ASN A 130 17.55 -10.51 9.87
C ASN A 130 16.43 -11.49 9.46
N LEU A 131 16.37 -11.81 8.16
CA LEU A 131 15.31 -12.65 7.58
C LEU A 131 15.68 -14.13 7.45
N GLY A 132 16.82 -14.56 8.00
CA GLY A 132 17.32 -15.94 7.85
C GLY A 132 16.30 -17.00 8.23
N ALA A 133 15.73 -16.93 9.43
CA ALA A 133 14.72 -17.88 9.91
C ALA A 133 13.43 -17.85 9.07
N LYS A 134 13.00 -16.67 8.59
CA LYS A 134 11.82 -16.54 7.71
C LYS A 134 12.07 -17.19 6.34
N LEU A 135 13.27 -16.97 5.78
CA LEU A 135 13.65 -17.58 4.50
C LEU A 135 13.74 -19.10 4.63
N GLU A 136 14.34 -19.61 5.70
CA GLU A 136 14.43 -21.04 5.99
C GLU A 136 13.04 -21.69 6.05
N ALA A 137 12.10 -21.06 6.73
CA ALA A 137 10.72 -21.55 6.86
C ALA A 137 9.99 -21.72 5.51
N ILE A 138 10.31 -20.90 4.49
CA ILE A 138 9.65 -20.94 3.18
C ILE A 138 10.49 -21.58 2.08
N SER A 139 11.73 -22.01 2.37
CA SER A 139 12.67 -22.51 1.36
C SER A 139 12.70 -24.03 1.21
N ALA A 140 12.12 -24.80 2.15
CA ALA A 140 12.27 -26.26 2.21
C ALA A 140 11.90 -26.99 0.90
N GLU A 141 10.90 -26.47 0.15
CA GLU A 141 10.41 -27.05 -1.11
C GLU A 141 10.56 -26.07 -2.29
N ARG A 142 11.39 -25.03 -2.15
CA ARG A 142 11.51 -23.95 -3.13
C ARG A 142 12.95 -23.66 -3.49
N ASN A 143 13.18 -23.34 -4.76
CA ASN A 143 14.49 -22.92 -5.24
C ASN A 143 14.74 -21.45 -4.83
N VAL A 144 15.68 -21.20 -3.94
CA VAL A 144 16.09 -19.84 -3.55
C VAL A 144 17.21 -19.37 -4.45
N VAL A 145 16.96 -18.30 -5.18
CA VAL A 145 17.90 -17.68 -6.12
C VAL A 145 18.38 -16.35 -5.56
N TYR A 146 19.66 -16.30 -5.23
CA TYR A 146 20.29 -15.06 -4.77
C TYR A 146 20.75 -14.22 -5.97
N LEU A 147 20.21 -13.01 -6.10
CA LEU A 147 20.56 -12.11 -7.20
C LEU A 147 22.05 -11.72 -7.18
N ASP A 148 22.70 -11.76 -6.03
CA ASP A 148 24.14 -11.56 -5.87
C ASP A 148 24.91 -12.62 -6.67
N ASP A 149 24.53 -13.91 -6.56
CA ASP A 149 25.15 -15.04 -7.26
C ASP A 149 24.86 -14.97 -8.76
N VAL A 150 23.61 -14.66 -9.12
CA VAL A 150 23.24 -14.45 -10.53
C VAL A 150 24.08 -13.33 -11.15
N ARG A 151 24.23 -12.20 -10.48
CA ARG A 151 25.06 -11.07 -10.93
C ARG A 151 26.52 -11.48 -11.13
N ALA A 152 27.09 -12.26 -10.21
CA ALA A 152 28.46 -12.78 -10.31
C ALA A 152 28.64 -13.71 -11.51
N SER A 153 27.59 -14.46 -11.89
CA SER A 153 27.59 -15.38 -13.05
C SER A 153 27.46 -14.69 -14.41
N ILE A 154 27.20 -13.36 -14.45
CA ILE A 154 27.02 -12.61 -15.71
C ILE A 154 28.38 -12.32 -16.34
N GLY A 155 28.78 -13.16 -17.27
CA GLY A 155 30.01 -12.98 -18.06
C GLY A 155 29.85 -11.96 -19.22
N MET A 156 30.95 -11.68 -19.91
CA MET A 156 31.01 -10.71 -21.01
C MET A 156 30.03 -11.04 -22.14
N GLY A 157 29.89 -12.32 -22.49
CA GLY A 157 28.95 -12.77 -23.55
C GLY A 157 27.49 -12.44 -23.23
N ALA A 158 27.07 -12.64 -21.96
CA ALA A 158 25.72 -12.29 -21.51
C ALA A 158 25.49 -10.76 -21.55
N ARG A 159 26.50 -9.96 -21.21
CA ARG A 159 26.42 -8.48 -21.30
C ARG A 159 26.31 -8.01 -22.74
N LEU A 160 27.13 -8.54 -23.66
CA LEU A 160 27.04 -8.22 -25.09
C LEU A 160 25.70 -8.62 -25.70
N ARG A 161 25.19 -9.80 -25.35
CA ARG A 161 23.86 -10.23 -25.78
C ARG A 161 22.78 -9.29 -25.26
N GLY A 162 22.84 -8.91 -23.99
CA GLY A 162 21.90 -7.95 -23.41
C GLY A 162 21.92 -6.58 -24.11
N LEU A 163 23.10 -6.10 -24.53
CA LEU A 163 23.21 -4.88 -25.33
C LEU A 163 22.52 -5.00 -26.69
N LEU A 164 22.66 -6.14 -27.37
CA LEU A 164 21.94 -6.41 -28.61
C LEU A 164 20.43 -6.50 -28.39
N ASP A 165 20.01 -7.17 -27.31
CA ASP A 165 18.61 -7.28 -26.93
C ASP A 165 17.98 -5.91 -26.64
N ALA A 166 18.68 -5.06 -25.89
CA ALA A 166 18.23 -3.71 -25.55
C ALA A 166 18.24 -2.74 -26.76
N ARG A 167 19.01 -3.04 -27.81
CA ARG A 167 19.00 -2.27 -29.05
C ARG A 167 17.73 -2.50 -29.89
N HIS A 168 17.13 -3.69 -29.77
CA HIS A 168 15.91 -4.08 -30.49
C HIS A 168 14.89 -4.68 -29.50
N PRO A 169 14.43 -3.91 -28.50
CA PRO A 169 13.71 -4.44 -27.36
C PRO A 169 12.37 -5.07 -27.75
N GLU A 170 11.63 -4.47 -28.67
CA GLU A 170 10.35 -5.01 -29.16
C GLU A 170 10.54 -6.37 -29.83
N LYS A 171 11.55 -6.50 -30.69
CA LYS A 171 11.87 -7.76 -31.37
C LYS A 171 12.28 -8.85 -30.38
N THR A 172 13.08 -8.47 -29.39
CA THR A 172 13.56 -9.40 -28.34
C THR A 172 12.45 -9.86 -27.42
N HIS A 173 11.55 -8.93 -27.02
CA HIS A 173 10.43 -9.24 -26.10
C HIS A 173 9.29 -10.01 -26.81
N ARG A 174 9.09 -9.81 -28.09
CA ARG A 174 7.96 -10.37 -28.85
C ARG A 174 7.66 -11.86 -28.62
N PRO A 175 8.65 -12.79 -28.53
CA PRO A 175 8.40 -14.20 -28.26
C PRO A 175 7.88 -14.49 -26.84
N PHE A 176 8.06 -13.54 -25.90
CA PHE A 176 7.72 -13.66 -24.48
C PHE A 176 6.57 -12.72 -24.08
N ARG A 177 5.94 -12.09 -25.06
CA ARG A 177 4.91 -11.10 -24.82
C ARG A 177 3.66 -11.72 -24.20
N ALA A 178 3.35 -11.32 -22.96
CA ALA A 178 2.08 -11.58 -22.32
C ALA A 178 0.94 -10.79 -22.97
N ARG A 179 -0.30 -11.10 -22.65
CA ARG A 179 -1.47 -10.30 -23.05
C ARG A 179 -1.75 -9.23 -21.99
N PRO A 180 -2.36 -8.09 -22.34
CA PRO A 180 -2.69 -7.05 -21.39
C PRO A 180 -3.54 -7.54 -20.19
N HIS A 181 -4.44 -8.49 -20.41
CA HIS A 181 -5.31 -9.07 -19.40
C HIS A 181 -4.72 -10.31 -18.69
N ASP A 182 -3.50 -10.73 -19.02
CA ASP A 182 -2.82 -11.77 -18.26
C ASP A 182 -2.37 -11.21 -16.90
N ILE A 183 -2.29 -12.08 -15.88
CA ILE A 183 -1.84 -11.69 -14.55
C ILE A 183 -0.40 -11.22 -14.63
N ALA A 184 -0.16 -9.97 -14.22
CA ALA A 184 1.15 -9.34 -14.23
C ALA A 184 1.88 -9.49 -12.91
N ILE A 185 1.14 -9.39 -11.78
CA ILE A 185 1.72 -9.39 -10.45
C ILE A 185 0.72 -9.92 -9.42
N ILE A 186 1.24 -10.50 -8.35
CA ILE A 186 0.44 -10.97 -7.22
C ILE A 186 0.91 -10.26 -5.96
N LEU A 187 -0.03 -9.66 -5.23
CA LEU A 187 0.18 -9.02 -3.94
C LEU A 187 -0.57 -9.77 -2.86
N PHE A 188 -0.05 -9.73 -1.65
CA PHE A 188 -0.67 -10.41 -0.52
C PHE A 188 -1.22 -9.39 0.47
N THR A 189 -2.48 -9.55 0.86
CA THR A 189 -3.13 -8.74 1.90
C THR A 189 -3.32 -9.56 3.15
N SER A 190 -3.19 -8.93 4.32
CA SER A 190 -3.62 -9.52 5.58
C SER A 190 -5.14 -9.63 5.55
N GLY A 191 -5.65 -10.82 5.23
CA GLY A 191 -7.09 -11.07 5.26
C GLY A 191 -7.66 -10.83 6.65
N THR A 192 -8.83 -10.20 6.74
CA THR A 192 -9.60 -10.06 8.00
C THR A 192 -10.04 -11.41 8.61
N GLU A 193 -9.74 -12.52 7.94
CA GLU A 193 -10.15 -13.90 8.29
C GLU A 193 -8.96 -14.82 8.61
N ARG A 194 -7.91 -14.29 9.22
CA ARG A 194 -6.70 -15.03 9.69
C ARG A 194 -5.83 -15.68 8.61
N GLN A 195 -6.16 -15.58 7.32
CA GLN A 195 -5.31 -16.11 6.25
C GLN A 195 -5.03 -15.04 5.20
N PRO A 196 -3.80 -14.94 4.68
CA PRO A 196 -3.47 -14.00 3.62
C PRO A 196 -4.25 -14.32 2.35
N LYS A 197 -4.80 -13.28 1.71
CA LYS A 197 -5.41 -13.37 0.39
C LYS A 197 -4.40 -12.89 -0.64
N ALA A 198 -4.22 -13.66 -1.71
CA ALA A 198 -3.38 -13.26 -2.83
C ALA A 198 -4.23 -12.55 -3.88
N VAL A 199 -3.95 -11.29 -4.12
CA VAL A 199 -4.64 -10.42 -5.09
C VAL A 199 -3.91 -10.50 -6.43
N ALA A 200 -4.60 -10.98 -7.46
CA ALA A 200 -4.06 -11.10 -8.81
C ALA A 200 -4.37 -9.84 -9.63
N LEU A 201 -3.36 -9.08 -10.01
CA LEU A 201 -3.48 -7.89 -10.84
C LEU A 201 -2.94 -8.16 -12.25
N THR A 202 -3.71 -7.78 -13.27
CA THR A 202 -3.29 -7.85 -14.68
C THR A 202 -2.44 -6.65 -15.05
N HIS A 203 -1.76 -6.73 -16.19
CA HIS A 203 -1.07 -5.55 -16.76
C HIS A 203 -2.06 -4.40 -16.99
N THR A 204 -3.26 -4.71 -17.50
CA THR A 204 -4.33 -3.73 -17.68
C THR A 204 -4.74 -3.06 -16.37
N ASN A 205 -4.93 -3.82 -15.29
CA ASN A 205 -5.35 -3.23 -14.01
C ASN A 205 -4.36 -2.17 -13.51
N ILE A 206 -3.07 -2.50 -13.55
CA ILE A 206 -2.02 -1.60 -13.07
C ILE A 206 -1.88 -0.38 -13.99
N LEU A 207 -1.80 -0.57 -15.31
CA LEU A 207 -1.63 0.53 -16.25
C LEU A 207 -2.87 1.43 -16.34
N ALA A 208 -4.08 0.87 -16.15
CA ALA A 208 -5.29 1.67 -16.02
C ALA A 208 -5.22 2.58 -14.80
N ASN A 209 -4.79 2.05 -13.65
CA ASN A 209 -4.65 2.86 -12.45
C ASN A 209 -3.55 3.93 -12.60
N VAL A 210 -2.43 3.61 -13.24
CA VAL A 210 -1.39 4.60 -13.60
C VAL A 210 -1.97 5.74 -14.43
N GLU A 211 -2.75 5.43 -15.47
CA GLU A 211 -3.38 6.44 -16.34
C GLU A 211 -4.45 7.25 -15.60
N GLN A 212 -5.27 6.60 -14.77
CA GLN A 212 -6.27 7.26 -13.93
C GLN A 212 -5.65 8.26 -12.95
N VAL A 213 -4.57 7.86 -12.27
CA VAL A 213 -3.80 8.74 -11.36
C VAL A 213 -3.17 9.90 -12.13
N GLN A 214 -2.53 9.62 -13.26
CA GLN A 214 -1.93 10.65 -14.10
C GLN A 214 -2.96 11.67 -14.62
N ALA A 215 -4.16 11.21 -14.96
CA ALA A 215 -5.27 12.09 -15.37
C ALA A 215 -5.76 13.00 -14.23
N SER A 216 -5.64 12.57 -12.98
CA SER A 216 -6.15 13.27 -11.80
C SER A 216 -5.12 14.16 -11.11
N ILE A 217 -3.83 13.81 -11.15
CA ILE A 217 -2.75 14.49 -10.40
C ILE A 217 -1.79 15.26 -11.32
N ALA A 218 -1.76 14.97 -12.62
CA ALA A 218 -0.94 15.67 -13.61
C ALA A 218 0.56 15.72 -13.23
N CYS A 219 1.20 14.55 -13.12
CA CYS A 219 2.65 14.46 -13.01
C CYS A 219 3.35 14.89 -14.31
N THR A 220 4.51 15.51 -14.20
CA THR A 220 5.29 16.03 -15.34
C THR A 220 6.62 15.29 -15.47
N ASP A 221 7.28 15.45 -16.59
CA ASP A 221 8.60 14.86 -16.87
C ASP A 221 9.71 15.37 -15.95
N ASP A 222 9.52 16.53 -15.30
CA ASP A 222 10.46 17.16 -14.36
C ASP A 222 10.23 16.73 -12.91
N ASP A 223 9.18 15.96 -12.64
CA ASP A 223 8.90 15.49 -11.30
C ASP A 223 9.92 14.46 -10.81
N ILE A 224 10.15 14.48 -9.51
CA ILE A 224 10.95 13.51 -8.79
C ILE A 224 10.08 12.91 -7.70
N PHE A 225 9.73 11.65 -7.87
CA PHE A 225 8.84 10.93 -6.98
C PHE A 225 9.62 10.16 -5.92
N PHE A 226 9.52 10.58 -4.67
CA PHE A 226 10.18 9.91 -3.56
C PHE A 226 9.23 8.87 -2.94
N ASN A 227 9.63 7.59 -2.99
CA ASN A 227 8.86 6.46 -2.49
C ASN A 227 9.55 5.76 -1.31
N PRO A 228 9.18 6.06 -0.06
CA PRO A 228 9.65 5.34 1.11
C PRO A 228 8.77 4.11 1.45
N LEU A 229 7.64 3.91 0.75
CA LEU A 229 6.72 2.82 1.05
C LEU A 229 7.16 1.50 0.40
N PRO A 230 6.96 0.35 1.08
CA PRO A 230 7.36 -0.94 0.56
C PRO A 230 6.65 -1.32 -0.74
N VAL A 231 7.40 -1.86 -1.71
CA VAL A 231 6.87 -2.29 -3.01
C VAL A 231 6.13 -3.63 -2.97
N PHE A 232 6.09 -4.33 -1.86
CA PHE A 232 5.19 -5.46 -1.66
C PHE A 232 3.77 -5.03 -1.27
N HIS A 233 3.52 -3.73 -1.09
CA HIS A 233 2.19 -3.14 -0.98
C HIS A 233 1.82 -2.39 -2.26
N ALA A 234 0.55 -2.49 -2.65
CA ALA A 234 0.05 -1.92 -3.89
C ALA A 234 0.34 -0.41 -4.03
N PHE A 235 0.28 0.37 -2.94
CA PHE A 235 0.54 1.81 -2.96
C PHE A 235 2.00 2.12 -3.29
N GLY A 236 2.95 1.49 -2.58
CA GLY A 236 4.38 1.64 -2.87
C GLY A 236 4.77 1.07 -4.24
N LEU A 237 4.11 0.00 -4.69
CA LEU A 237 4.38 -0.61 -5.97
C LEU A 237 3.85 0.21 -7.15
N THR A 238 2.54 0.43 -7.22
CA THR A 238 1.92 1.06 -8.39
C THR A 238 2.22 2.55 -8.42
N ALA A 239 1.92 3.29 -7.36
CA ALA A 239 2.17 4.73 -7.35
C ALA A 239 3.66 5.06 -7.18
N GLY A 240 4.37 4.31 -6.32
CA GLY A 240 5.75 4.62 -5.96
C GLY A 240 6.82 4.12 -6.92
N LEU A 241 6.56 3.04 -7.67
CA LEU A 241 7.53 2.43 -8.58
C LEU A 241 7.05 2.41 -10.03
N LEU A 242 5.86 1.85 -10.28
CA LEU A 242 5.43 1.60 -11.66
C LEU A 242 4.92 2.87 -12.36
N LEU A 243 4.27 3.78 -11.65
CA LEU A 243 3.81 5.07 -12.19
C LEU A 243 4.96 5.92 -12.74
N PRO A 244 6.04 6.23 -11.96
CA PRO A 244 7.16 7.00 -12.49
C PRO A 244 7.76 6.36 -13.75
N ILE A 245 7.95 5.04 -13.74
CA ILE A 245 8.55 4.32 -14.87
C ILE A 245 7.65 4.36 -16.12
N ALA A 246 6.34 4.15 -15.96
CA ALA A 246 5.40 4.11 -17.08
C ALA A 246 5.16 5.50 -17.70
N ILE A 247 5.17 6.56 -16.88
CA ILE A 247 4.97 7.94 -17.34
C ILE A 247 6.27 8.54 -17.88
N GLY A 248 7.41 8.31 -17.20
CA GLY A 248 8.71 8.74 -17.72
C GLY A 248 9.45 9.77 -16.89
N PHE A 249 9.12 9.95 -15.64
CA PHE A 249 9.86 10.81 -14.71
C PHE A 249 10.70 9.99 -13.71
N LYS A 250 11.48 10.67 -12.87
CA LYS A 250 12.41 10.02 -11.95
C LYS A 250 11.71 9.52 -10.69
N GLY A 251 11.91 8.24 -10.34
CA GLY A 251 11.58 7.68 -9.03
C GLY A 251 12.81 7.62 -8.11
N VAL A 252 12.62 7.86 -6.81
CA VAL A 252 13.62 7.63 -5.76
C VAL A 252 13.04 6.61 -4.79
N LEU A 253 13.71 5.47 -4.67
CA LEU A 253 13.29 4.34 -3.83
C LEU A 253 14.04 4.36 -2.51
N TYR A 254 13.33 4.14 -1.41
CA TYR A 254 13.94 4.03 -0.10
C TYR A 254 13.41 2.80 0.67
N PRO A 255 14.27 1.97 1.30
CA PRO A 255 13.88 0.65 1.77
C PRO A 255 12.97 0.63 3.00
N SER A 256 12.92 1.69 3.81
CA SER A 256 12.17 1.68 5.07
C SER A 256 11.52 3.03 5.37
N PRO A 257 10.20 3.09 5.61
CA PRO A 257 9.52 4.31 6.03
C PRO A 257 9.84 4.71 7.49
N LEU A 258 10.48 3.83 8.26
CA LEU A 258 10.75 4.01 9.68
C LEU A 258 12.00 4.84 9.98
N HIS A 259 12.81 5.17 8.99
CA HIS A 259 14.01 6.01 9.17
C HIS A 259 13.61 7.49 9.14
N TYR A 260 12.94 7.92 10.20
CA TYR A 260 12.25 9.22 10.27
C TYR A 260 13.18 10.42 10.06
N ASP A 261 14.44 10.33 10.50
CA ASP A 261 15.43 11.42 10.37
C ASP A 261 16.13 11.44 9.00
N GLU A 262 16.17 10.30 8.31
CA GLU A 262 16.83 10.18 7.01
C GLU A 262 15.93 10.57 5.83
N ILE A 263 14.64 10.25 5.93
CA ILE A 263 13.67 10.52 4.86
C ILE A 263 13.58 12.01 4.52
N PRO A 264 13.44 12.95 5.48
CA PRO A 264 13.44 14.38 5.16
C PRO A 264 14.73 14.85 4.48
N LYS A 265 15.89 14.43 4.96
CA LYS A 265 17.19 14.77 4.37
C LYS A 265 17.31 14.29 2.92
N LEU A 266 16.91 13.05 2.67
CA LEU A 266 16.93 12.48 1.32
C LEU A 266 15.92 13.16 0.39
N ALA A 267 14.74 13.55 0.87
CA ALA A 267 13.79 14.33 0.10
C ALA A 267 14.42 15.65 -0.38
N ARG A 268 15.16 16.37 0.50
CA ARG A 268 15.93 17.56 0.13
C ARG A 268 17.03 17.26 -0.88
N GLU A 269 17.88 16.26 -0.60
CA GLU A 269 19.04 15.93 -1.44
C GLU A 269 18.65 15.46 -2.82
N THR A 270 17.56 14.72 -2.94
CA THR A 270 17.02 14.26 -4.21
C THR A 270 16.20 15.30 -4.93
N LYS A 271 15.87 16.42 -4.25
CA LYS A 271 14.95 17.47 -4.70
C LYS A 271 13.57 16.89 -5.05
N ALA A 272 13.07 16.02 -4.18
CA ALA A 272 11.76 15.39 -4.38
C ALA A 272 10.67 16.44 -4.57
N THR A 273 9.81 16.22 -5.56
CA THR A 273 8.65 17.10 -5.87
C THR A 273 7.33 16.44 -5.48
N ILE A 274 7.29 15.11 -5.50
CA ILE A 274 6.12 14.31 -5.12
C ILE A 274 6.56 13.26 -4.11
N MET A 275 5.75 13.06 -3.08
CA MET A 275 5.97 12.02 -2.07
C MET A 275 4.65 11.36 -1.68
N ILE A 276 4.71 10.10 -1.31
CA ILE A 276 3.57 9.34 -0.76
C ILE A 276 3.87 8.85 0.65
N GLY A 277 2.82 8.68 1.44
CA GLY A 277 2.96 8.18 2.79
C GLY A 277 1.64 7.70 3.38
N ILE A 278 1.69 7.36 4.66
CA ILE A 278 0.55 7.16 5.54
C ILE A 278 0.63 8.15 6.70
N ASP A 279 -0.49 8.42 7.38
CA ASP A 279 -0.56 9.41 8.46
C ASP A 279 0.50 9.19 9.54
N THR A 280 0.61 7.95 10.02
CA THR A 280 1.55 7.54 11.07
C THR A 280 3.01 7.90 10.74
N PHE A 281 3.45 7.67 9.50
CA PHE A 281 4.82 7.99 9.09
C PHE A 281 4.99 9.48 8.80
N ALA A 282 4.02 10.09 8.12
CA ALA A 282 4.06 11.49 7.74
C ALA A 282 4.17 12.42 8.95
N ALA A 283 3.44 12.15 10.02
CA ALA A 283 3.53 12.90 11.28
C ALA A 283 4.96 12.88 11.86
N ARG A 284 5.63 11.73 11.83
CA ARG A 284 6.99 11.57 12.34
C ARG A 284 8.03 12.21 11.43
N TRP A 285 7.90 12.08 10.11
CA TRP A 285 8.78 12.75 9.15
C TRP A 285 8.73 14.27 9.31
N ALA A 286 7.54 14.87 9.45
CA ALA A 286 7.41 16.30 9.67
C ALA A 286 8.01 16.77 11.01
N LYS A 287 7.91 15.94 12.07
CA LYS A 287 8.53 16.23 13.38
C LYS A 287 10.07 16.23 13.29
N SER A 288 10.66 15.32 12.52
CA SER A 288 12.11 15.20 12.33
C SER A 288 12.68 16.15 11.27
N ALA A 289 11.83 16.74 10.43
CA ALA A 289 12.26 17.58 9.31
C ALA A 289 12.91 18.89 9.76
N GLY A 290 14.01 19.23 9.11
CA GLY A 290 14.59 20.58 9.13
C GLY A 290 13.82 21.57 8.23
N PRO A 291 14.10 22.89 8.33
CA PRO A 291 13.33 23.94 7.65
C PRO A 291 13.24 23.82 6.13
N ASP A 292 14.25 23.24 5.48
CA ASP A 292 14.36 23.15 4.02
C ASP A 292 14.18 21.73 3.46
N ASP A 293 13.93 20.74 4.31
CA ASP A 293 13.98 19.34 3.90
C ASP A 293 12.88 18.99 2.87
N PHE A 294 11.73 19.63 2.94
CA PHE A 294 10.63 19.45 2.00
C PHE A 294 10.37 20.64 1.07
N LYS A 295 11.31 21.59 0.96
CA LYS A 295 11.15 22.83 0.20
C LYS A 295 10.80 22.66 -1.27
N THR A 296 11.27 21.57 -1.91
CA THR A 296 10.98 21.26 -3.32
C THR A 296 9.69 20.44 -3.50
N LEU A 297 9.13 19.95 -2.40
CA LEU A 297 7.94 19.11 -2.46
C LEU A 297 6.72 19.97 -2.80
N ARG A 298 6.06 19.65 -3.91
CA ARG A 298 4.82 20.31 -4.35
C ARG A 298 3.58 19.49 -4.05
N LEU A 299 3.76 18.18 -3.77
CA LEU A 299 2.67 17.25 -3.60
C LEU A 299 3.03 16.17 -2.57
N MET A 300 2.22 16.06 -1.54
CA MET A 300 2.27 14.97 -0.57
C MET A 300 0.90 14.29 -0.51
N VAL A 301 0.84 13.02 -0.95
CA VAL A 301 -0.40 12.24 -0.96
C VAL A 301 -0.34 11.18 0.14
N LEU A 302 -1.30 11.23 1.05
CA LEU A 302 -1.47 10.25 2.10
C LEU A 302 -2.65 9.33 1.78
N GLY A 303 -2.47 8.04 2.06
CA GLY A 303 -3.50 7.04 1.86
C GLY A 303 -3.45 5.95 2.92
N ALA A 304 -4.34 4.97 2.79
CA ALA A 304 -4.42 3.79 3.65
C ALA A 304 -4.83 4.04 5.12
N GLU A 305 -4.72 5.26 5.61
CA GLU A 305 -5.15 5.71 6.93
C GLU A 305 -5.86 7.06 6.81
N ARG A 306 -6.72 7.40 7.78
CA ARG A 306 -7.30 8.74 7.88
C ARG A 306 -6.21 9.72 8.32
N VAL A 307 -6.13 10.86 7.65
CA VAL A 307 -5.18 11.91 8.04
C VAL A 307 -5.73 12.68 9.24
N LYS A 308 -4.93 12.74 10.31
CA LYS A 308 -5.27 13.46 11.54
C LYS A 308 -5.06 14.96 11.36
N ASP A 309 -5.89 15.77 12.03
CA ASP A 309 -5.76 17.23 11.98
C ASP A 309 -4.38 17.70 12.48
N ALA A 310 -3.85 17.09 13.53
CA ALA A 310 -2.50 17.38 14.03
C ALA A 310 -1.40 17.10 12.99
N THR A 311 -1.55 16.04 12.17
CA THR A 311 -0.62 15.77 11.06
C THR A 311 -0.72 16.84 9.98
N ARG A 312 -1.93 17.30 9.64
CA ARG A 312 -2.12 18.39 8.67
C ARG A 312 -1.48 19.68 9.14
N GLU A 313 -1.71 20.01 10.42
CA GLU A 313 -1.20 21.24 11.02
C GLU A 313 0.32 21.29 11.02
N ILE A 314 0.99 20.22 11.47
CA ILE A 314 2.46 20.18 11.47
C ILE A 314 3.07 20.26 10.06
N TRP A 315 2.44 19.63 9.04
CA TRP A 315 2.90 19.75 7.65
C TRP A 315 2.69 21.16 7.10
N ARG A 316 1.56 21.79 7.39
CA ARG A 316 1.27 23.16 6.97
C ARG A 316 2.21 24.16 7.63
N GLU A 317 2.42 24.08 8.96
CA GLU A 317 3.20 25.04 9.72
C GLU A 317 4.70 24.91 9.54
N ARG A 318 5.22 23.67 9.54
CA ARG A 318 6.67 23.43 9.45
C ARG A 318 7.18 23.27 8.03
N CYS A 319 6.37 22.73 7.15
CA CYS A 319 6.82 22.39 5.79
C CYS A 319 6.14 23.25 4.72
N GLY A 320 5.08 24.00 5.03
CA GLY A 320 4.33 24.80 4.08
C GLY A 320 3.56 23.99 3.03
N ILE A 321 3.26 22.70 3.34
CA ILE A 321 2.68 21.75 2.39
C ILE A 321 1.27 21.36 2.80
N GLU A 322 0.36 21.40 1.85
CA GLU A 322 -0.98 20.86 1.98
C GLU A 322 -0.99 19.36 1.70
N LEU A 323 -1.55 18.56 2.63
CA LEU A 323 -1.67 17.13 2.49
C LEU A 323 -2.92 16.77 1.69
N LEU A 324 -2.78 15.96 0.65
CA LEU A 324 -3.90 15.37 -0.07
C LEU A 324 -4.22 13.98 0.47
N GLU A 325 -5.50 13.71 0.70
CA GLU A 325 -5.94 12.37 1.05
C GLU A 325 -6.35 11.58 -0.20
N GLY A 326 -5.95 10.29 -0.22
CA GLY A 326 -6.41 9.33 -1.22
C GLY A 326 -6.89 8.04 -0.56
N TYR A 327 -7.78 7.36 -1.25
CA TYR A 327 -8.33 6.08 -0.87
C TYR A 327 -8.00 5.03 -1.92
N GLY A 328 -7.70 3.84 -1.44
CA GLY A 328 -7.44 2.72 -2.31
C GLY A 328 -7.45 1.38 -1.57
N VAL A 329 -7.62 0.34 -2.35
CA VAL A 329 -7.56 -1.06 -1.93
C VAL A 329 -6.63 -1.82 -2.86
N THR A 330 -5.94 -2.84 -2.38
CA THR A 330 -5.03 -3.64 -3.22
C THR A 330 -5.75 -4.17 -4.46
N GLU A 331 -7.00 -4.53 -4.30
CA GLU A 331 -7.92 -5.01 -5.34
C GLU A 331 -8.25 -3.96 -6.41
N GLY A 332 -7.99 -2.68 -6.12
CA GLY A 332 -8.16 -1.54 -7.03
C GLY A 332 -6.87 -1.07 -7.71
N ALA A 333 -5.74 -1.72 -7.51
CA ALA A 333 -4.42 -1.54 -8.13
C ALA A 333 -3.63 -0.24 -7.87
N PRO A 334 -3.67 0.49 -6.76
CA PRO A 334 -4.64 0.45 -5.66
C PRO A 334 -5.62 1.63 -5.63
N VAL A 335 -5.35 2.76 -6.35
CA VAL A 335 -6.03 4.05 -6.09
C VAL A 335 -7.45 4.02 -6.66
N VAL A 336 -8.43 4.36 -5.83
CA VAL A 336 -9.85 4.41 -6.17
C VAL A 336 -10.35 5.85 -6.20
N ALA A 337 -9.91 6.67 -5.23
CA ALA A 337 -10.27 8.07 -5.13
C ALA A 337 -9.08 8.87 -4.59
N VAL A 338 -8.96 10.14 -4.97
CA VAL A 338 -7.90 11.03 -4.47
C VAL A 338 -8.34 12.48 -4.54
N ASN A 339 -8.07 13.25 -3.50
CA ASN A 339 -8.16 14.70 -3.52
C ASN A 339 -7.15 15.28 -4.52
N ARG A 340 -7.45 16.41 -5.09
CA ARG A 340 -6.67 17.02 -6.16
C ARG A 340 -5.98 18.29 -5.69
N PRO A 341 -4.80 18.63 -6.23
CA PRO A 341 -4.20 19.92 -5.98
C PRO A 341 -5.15 21.05 -6.42
N GLY A 342 -5.39 22.03 -5.53
CA GLY A 342 -6.33 23.13 -5.79
C GLY A 342 -7.83 22.80 -5.63
N ASP A 343 -8.17 21.54 -5.37
CA ASP A 343 -9.55 21.07 -5.10
C ASP A 343 -9.50 19.98 -4.00
N ASN A 344 -8.98 20.38 -2.84
CA ASN A 344 -8.75 19.50 -1.69
C ASN A 344 -9.86 19.71 -0.64
N HIS A 345 -10.69 18.70 -0.45
CA HIS A 345 -11.78 18.70 0.53
C HIS A 345 -11.39 17.90 1.77
N ILE A 346 -10.93 18.60 2.80
CA ILE A 346 -10.46 18.00 4.07
C ILE A 346 -11.56 17.12 4.68
N GLY A 347 -11.17 15.91 5.10
CA GLY A 347 -12.09 14.91 5.67
C GLY A 347 -12.73 14.00 4.63
N THR A 348 -12.50 14.26 3.33
CA THR A 348 -12.86 13.37 2.23
C THR A 348 -11.61 12.75 1.63
N VAL A 349 -11.78 11.68 0.87
CA VAL A 349 -10.70 11.07 0.08
C VAL A 349 -10.73 11.53 -1.40
N GLY A 350 -11.47 12.58 -1.69
CA GLY A 350 -11.67 13.10 -3.03
C GLY A 350 -12.71 12.33 -3.84
N PRO A 351 -12.85 12.66 -5.13
CA PRO A 351 -13.77 11.99 -6.04
C PRO A 351 -13.15 10.69 -6.56
N LEU A 352 -14.00 9.81 -7.12
CA LEU A 352 -13.55 8.61 -7.85
C LEU A 352 -12.57 8.97 -8.96
N LEU A 353 -11.58 8.12 -9.16
CA LEU A 353 -10.76 8.18 -10.37
C LEU A 353 -11.58 7.88 -11.63
N PRO A 354 -11.20 8.43 -12.79
CA PRO A 354 -11.94 8.23 -14.04
C PRO A 354 -12.09 6.75 -14.41
N ALA A 355 -13.20 6.38 -15.05
CA ALA A 355 -13.53 5.04 -15.48
C ALA A 355 -13.71 4.01 -14.33
N ILE A 356 -13.94 4.48 -13.10
CA ILE A 356 -14.40 3.64 -11.99
C ILE A 356 -15.90 3.87 -11.81
N GLU A 357 -16.65 2.79 -11.77
CA GLU A 357 -18.07 2.77 -11.46
C GLU A 357 -18.26 2.43 -9.98
N VAL A 358 -19.27 3.01 -9.34
CA VAL A 358 -19.61 2.75 -7.95
C VAL A 358 -21.06 2.29 -7.84
N ARG A 359 -21.31 1.31 -6.96
CA ARG A 359 -22.63 0.91 -6.49
C ARG A 359 -22.62 0.97 -4.97
N LEU A 360 -23.63 1.61 -4.41
CA LEU A 360 -23.83 1.76 -2.97
C LEU A 360 -24.96 0.85 -2.52
N GLU A 361 -24.69 -0.01 -1.52
CA GLU A 361 -25.64 -0.96 -0.94
C GLU A 361 -25.96 -0.56 0.50
N GLU A 362 -27.22 -0.56 0.86
CA GLU A 362 -27.65 -0.34 2.24
C GLU A 362 -27.29 -1.55 3.11
N VAL A 363 -26.80 -1.26 4.32
CA VAL A 363 -26.46 -2.30 5.30
C VAL A 363 -27.40 -2.17 6.48
N GLU A 364 -28.08 -3.25 6.83
CA GLU A 364 -29.01 -3.27 7.95
C GLU A 364 -28.38 -2.77 9.24
N GLY A 365 -29.03 -1.81 9.89
CA GLY A 365 -28.55 -1.17 11.13
C GLY A 365 -27.49 -0.09 10.94
N ILE A 366 -26.98 0.18 9.74
CA ILE A 366 -26.04 1.27 9.45
C ILE A 366 -26.76 2.39 8.72
N THR A 367 -26.94 3.53 9.39
CA THR A 367 -27.62 4.71 8.81
C THR A 367 -26.66 5.80 8.32
N ALA A 368 -25.39 5.75 8.74
CA ALA A 368 -24.40 6.80 8.50
C ALA A 368 -23.62 6.62 7.17
N GLY A 369 -24.12 5.82 6.23
CA GLY A 369 -23.44 5.57 4.95
C GLY A 369 -23.93 4.29 4.33
N LYS A 370 -23.32 3.92 3.18
CA LYS A 370 -23.64 2.71 2.41
C LYS A 370 -22.38 1.94 2.08
N ARG A 371 -22.49 0.63 1.92
CA ARG A 371 -21.40 -0.25 1.52
C ARG A 371 -21.03 -0.02 0.07
N MET A 372 -19.75 0.20 -0.17
CA MET A 372 -19.25 0.55 -1.49
C MET A 372 -18.75 -0.67 -2.26
N HIS A 373 -19.31 -0.85 -3.45
CA HIS A 373 -18.82 -1.77 -4.47
C HIS A 373 -18.27 -0.98 -5.64
N ILE A 374 -17.16 -1.42 -6.21
CA ILE A 374 -16.49 -0.74 -7.32
C ILE A 374 -16.27 -1.70 -8.50
N ARG A 375 -16.33 -1.14 -9.71
CA ARG A 375 -16.01 -1.81 -10.97
C ARG A 375 -15.19 -0.86 -11.85
N GLY A 376 -14.22 -1.37 -12.60
CA GLY A 376 -13.41 -0.56 -13.49
C GLY A 376 -12.23 -1.33 -14.07
N PRO A 377 -11.48 -0.73 -15.01
CA PRO A 377 -10.35 -1.40 -15.65
C PRO A 377 -9.19 -1.68 -14.68
N ASN A 378 -9.12 -0.98 -13.56
CA ASN A 378 -8.13 -1.16 -12.50
C ASN A 378 -8.49 -2.25 -11.48
N ILE A 379 -9.70 -2.83 -11.53
CA ILE A 379 -10.12 -3.84 -10.56
C ILE A 379 -9.48 -5.20 -10.87
N MET A 380 -8.98 -5.87 -9.84
CA MET A 380 -8.24 -7.12 -9.89
C MET A 380 -8.91 -8.22 -10.74
N ALA A 381 -8.11 -9.15 -11.23
CA ALA A 381 -8.63 -10.37 -11.87
C ALA A 381 -9.31 -11.31 -10.86
N GLY A 382 -8.89 -11.30 -9.59
CA GLY A 382 -9.47 -12.13 -8.54
C GLY A 382 -8.49 -12.44 -7.42
N TYR A 383 -8.94 -13.32 -6.51
CA TYR A 383 -8.15 -13.83 -5.41
C TYR A 383 -7.63 -15.24 -5.65
N TYR A 384 -6.49 -15.55 -5.04
CA TYR A 384 -6.09 -16.91 -4.73
C TYR A 384 -6.10 -17.13 -3.22
N PHE A 385 -6.46 -18.33 -2.78
CA PHE A 385 -6.52 -18.71 -1.37
C PHE A 385 -5.61 -19.90 -1.07
N PRO A 386 -4.99 -19.97 0.12
CA PRO A 386 -4.16 -21.13 0.51
C PRO A 386 -4.96 -22.45 0.64
N THR A 387 -6.27 -22.36 0.86
CA THR A 387 -7.18 -23.52 0.95
C THR A 387 -7.50 -24.16 -0.39
N GLU A 388 -7.43 -23.38 -1.48
CA GLU A 388 -7.62 -23.84 -2.86
C GLU A 388 -6.48 -23.25 -3.73
N PRO A 389 -5.26 -23.78 -3.61
CA PRO A 389 -4.10 -23.23 -4.33
C PRO A 389 -4.34 -23.17 -5.83
N ASN A 390 -3.79 -22.14 -6.46
CA ASN A 390 -3.84 -21.97 -7.91
C ASN A 390 -5.24 -21.77 -8.54
N ARG A 391 -6.30 -21.72 -7.74
CA ARG A 391 -7.65 -21.42 -8.22
C ARG A 391 -7.95 -19.94 -8.08
N LEU A 392 -8.21 -19.28 -9.23
CA LEU A 392 -8.58 -17.86 -9.26
C LEU A 392 -10.08 -17.69 -8.99
N PHE A 393 -10.40 -16.80 -8.06
CA PHE A 393 -11.76 -16.41 -7.69
C PHE A 393 -12.01 -14.96 -8.13
N PRO A 394 -12.61 -14.72 -9.31
CA PRO A 394 -12.88 -13.38 -9.79
C PRO A 394 -13.98 -12.69 -8.99
N PRO A 395 -14.00 -11.34 -8.96
CA PRO A 395 -15.09 -10.59 -8.35
C PRO A 395 -16.40 -10.86 -9.12
N PRO A 396 -17.54 -11.11 -8.42
CA PRO A 396 -18.83 -11.39 -9.04
C PRO A 396 -19.24 -10.28 -10.02
N ASP A 397 -19.55 -10.63 -11.26
CA ASP A 397 -19.94 -9.70 -12.34
C ASP A 397 -18.98 -8.51 -12.52
N GLY A 398 -17.70 -8.68 -12.12
CA GLY A 398 -16.69 -7.65 -12.13
C GLY A 398 -16.81 -6.59 -11.02
N TRP A 399 -17.75 -6.75 -10.08
CA TRP A 399 -17.92 -5.87 -8.93
C TRP A 399 -17.10 -6.35 -7.73
N HIS A 400 -16.17 -5.51 -7.29
CA HIS A 400 -15.44 -5.74 -6.05
C HIS A 400 -16.14 -5.06 -4.88
N ASP A 401 -16.46 -5.84 -3.87
CA ASP A 401 -16.95 -5.37 -2.58
C ASP A 401 -15.75 -4.89 -1.74
N THR A 402 -15.65 -3.59 -1.53
CA THR A 402 -14.53 -3.01 -0.75
C THR A 402 -14.62 -3.31 0.74
N GLY A 403 -15.82 -3.63 1.23
CA GLY A 403 -16.12 -3.75 2.65
C GLY A 403 -16.11 -2.42 3.40
N ASP A 404 -16.00 -1.29 2.70
CA ASP A 404 -15.99 0.05 3.29
C ASP A 404 -17.38 0.69 3.22
N ILE A 405 -17.79 1.35 4.31
CA ILE A 405 -19.01 2.16 4.40
C ILE A 405 -18.63 3.59 4.09
N VAL A 406 -19.30 4.17 3.11
CA VAL A 406 -18.98 5.51 2.61
C VAL A 406 -20.22 6.39 2.47
N THR A 407 -20.02 7.70 2.44
CA THR A 407 -20.95 8.67 1.89
C THR A 407 -20.33 9.31 0.65
N ILE A 408 -21.16 9.66 -0.32
CA ILE A 408 -20.77 10.44 -1.50
C ILE A 408 -21.71 11.64 -1.53
N ASP A 409 -21.14 12.83 -1.52
CA ASP A 409 -21.92 14.05 -1.57
C ASP A 409 -22.34 14.44 -3.00
N ASP A 410 -23.12 15.52 -3.14
CA ASP A 410 -23.63 15.99 -4.43
C ASP A 410 -22.52 16.46 -5.40
N THR A 411 -21.31 16.71 -4.88
CA THR A 411 -20.13 17.08 -5.69
C THR A 411 -19.28 15.86 -6.07
N GLY A 412 -19.66 14.67 -5.59
CA GLY A 412 -18.95 13.40 -5.86
C GLY A 412 -17.79 13.13 -4.90
N MET A 413 -17.62 13.93 -3.83
CA MET A 413 -16.59 13.71 -2.83
C MET A 413 -16.95 12.54 -1.92
N ILE A 414 -15.99 11.65 -1.70
CA ILE A 414 -16.17 10.43 -0.92
C ILE A 414 -15.62 10.64 0.49
N THR A 415 -16.44 10.33 1.48
CA THR A 415 -16.02 10.21 2.88
C THR A 415 -16.08 8.76 3.31
N ILE A 416 -14.97 8.23 3.80
CA ILE A 416 -14.91 6.89 4.41
C ILE A 416 -15.44 7.00 5.84
N VAL A 417 -16.58 6.40 6.08
CA VAL A 417 -17.23 6.41 7.41
C VAL A 417 -16.61 5.35 8.32
N SER A 418 -16.51 4.10 7.81
CA SER A 418 -15.96 2.97 8.56
C SER A 418 -15.77 1.77 7.63
N ARG A 419 -15.23 0.66 8.17
CA ARG A 419 -15.34 -0.65 7.53
C ARG A 419 -16.56 -1.39 8.04
N ALA A 420 -17.25 -2.15 7.19
CA ALA A 420 -18.43 -2.94 7.58
C ALA A 420 -18.11 -3.91 8.76
N LYS A 421 -16.88 -4.42 8.84
CA LYS A 421 -16.41 -5.26 9.95
C LYS A 421 -15.98 -4.47 11.19
N ARG A 422 -15.95 -3.15 11.14
CA ARG A 422 -15.63 -2.23 12.26
C ARG A 422 -16.89 -1.64 12.89
N PHE A 423 -17.94 -2.45 12.96
CA PHE A 423 -19.15 -2.19 13.74
C PHE A 423 -19.33 -3.28 14.78
N ALA A 424 -19.74 -2.89 15.98
CA ALA A 424 -20.15 -3.79 17.05
C ALA A 424 -21.68 -3.79 17.15
N LYS A 425 -22.28 -4.95 17.41
CA LYS A 425 -23.72 -5.07 17.64
C LYS A 425 -24.02 -5.06 19.13
N ILE A 426 -24.27 -3.87 19.67
CA ILE A 426 -24.47 -3.65 21.12
C ILE A 426 -25.95 -3.48 21.41
N ALA A 427 -26.51 -4.37 22.20
CA ALA A 427 -27.95 -4.38 22.54
C ALA A 427 -28.87 -4.32 21.30
N GLY A 428 -28.44 -4.93 20.17
CA GLY A 428 -29.18 -4.95 18.92
C GLY A 428 -28.89 -3.78 17.97
N GLU A 429 -28.19 -2.73 18.40
CA GLU A 429 -27.83 -1.57 17.57
C GLU A 429 -26.38 -1.68 17.05
N MET A 430 -26.17 -1.22 15.81
CA MET A 430 -24.84 -1.17 15.21
C MET A 430 -24.08 0.09 15.64
N VAL A 431 -22.94 -0.08 16.30
CA VAL A 431 -22.06 0.98 16.77
C VAL A 431 -20.76 0.97 15.98
N SER A 432 -20.41 2.10 15.36
CA SER A 432 -19.16 2.25 14.62
C SER A 432 -17.98 2.39 15.57
N LEU A 433 -17.07 1.42 15.58
CA LEU A 433 -15.83 1.46 16.36
C LEU A 433 -14.93 2.61 15.89
N THR A 434 -14.93 2.89 14.59
CA THR A 434 -14.17 4.00 14.00
C THR A 434 -14.69 5.38 14.47
N ALA A 435 -16.00 5.55 14.60
CA ALA A 435 -16.57 6.79 15.12
C ALA A 435 -16.22 6.99 16.61
N VAL A 436 -16.25 5.90 17.40
CA VAL A 436 -15.82 5.92 18.80
C VAL A 436 -14.35 6.29 18.92
N GLU A 437 -13.50 5.66 18.13
CA GLU A 437 -12.06 5.93 18.09
C GLU A 437 -11.76 7.38 17.69
N ALA A 438 -12.55 7.95 16.76
CA ALA A 438 -12.38 9.31 16.30
C ALA A 438 -12.61 10.38 17.39
N PHE A 439 -13.63 10.26 18.23
CA PHE A 439 -13.83 11.25 19.30
C PHE A 439 -12.80 11.07 20.44
N ILE A 440 -12.34 9.84 20.71
CA ILE A 440 -11.26 9.61 21.68
C ILE A 440 -9.96 10.23 21.18
N ASN A 441 -9.58 10.01 19.91
CA ASN A 441 -8.40 10.63 19.32
C ASN A 441 -8.43 12.17 19.33
N ARG A 442 -9.62 12.79 19.21
CA ARG A 442 -9.75 14.25 19.32
C ARG A 442 -9.54 14.74 20.74
N ALA A 443 -9.96 13.98 21.74
CA ALA A 443 -9.85 14.35 23.15
C ALA A 443 -8.43 14.16 23.71
N TRP A 444 -7.70 13.17 23.22
CA TRP A 444 -6.33 12.86 23.65
C TRP A 444 -5.40 12.73 22.43
N PRO A 445 -5.13 13.82 21.70
CA PRO A 445 -4.45 13.81 20.41
C PRO A 445 -2.96 13.40 20.47
N ASP A 446 -2.33 13.53 21.63
CA ASP A 446 -0.90 13.23 21.85
C ASP A 446 -0.63 11.74 22.12
N ASN A 447 -1.68 10.92 22.22
CA ASN A 447 -1.61 9.51 22.55
C ASN A 447 -2.17 8.65 21.42
N GLU A 448 -1.87 7.35 21.50
CA GLU A 448 -2.38 6.36 20.55
C GLU A 448 -3.60 5.65 21.15
N HIS A 449 -4.64 5.47 20.32
CA HIS A 449 -5.90 4.85 20.75
C HIS A 449 -6.41 3.88 19.68
N ALA A 450 -6.98 2.78 20.15
CA ALA A 450 -7.73 1.84 19.32
C ALA A 450 -9.00 1.42 20.07
N VAL A 451 -10.07 1.16 19.34
CA VAL A 451 -11.33 0.66 19.91
C VAL A 451 -11.65 -0.69 19.28
N VAL A 452 -11.93 -1.67 20.12
CA VAL A 452 -12.34 -3.02 19.70
C VAL A 452 -13.62 -3.43 20.40
N ALA A 453 -14.30 -4.44 19.88
CA ALA A 453 -15.45 -5.06 20.50
C ALA A 453 -15.09 -6.46 21.02
N ILE A 454 -15.64 -6.82 22.16
CA ILE A 454 -15.53 -8.17 22.73
C ILE A 454 -16.92 -8.71 23.04
N PRO A 455 -17.12 -10.04 23.06
CA PRO A 455 -18.38 -10.64 23.50
C PRO A 455 -18.79 -10.19 24.90
N ASP A 456 -20.09 -9.89 25.08
CA ASP A 456 -20.69 -9.52 26.36
C ASP A 456 -22.05 -10.21 26.52
N ASP A 457 -22.23 -10.97 27.59
CA ASP A 457 -23.42 -11.81 27.84
C ASP A 457 -24.73 -11.03 27.95
N ARG A 458 -24.66 -9.74 28.27
CA ARG A 458 -25.86 -8.89 28.47
C ARG A 458 -26.26 -8.10 27.26
N ARG A 459 -25.26 -7.65 26.48
CA ARG A 459 -25.44 -6.69 25.39
C ARG A 459 -25.03 -7.25 24.02
N GLY A 460 -24.61 -8.53 23.97
CA GLY A 460 -24.03 -9.16 22.79
C GLY A 460 -22.55 -8.82 22.65
N GLU A 461 -22.22 -7.54 22.56
CA GLU A 461 -20.84 -7.05 22.52
C GLU A 461 -20.65 -5.84 23.46
N ALA A 462 -19.40 -5.60 23.88
CA ALA A 462 -18.97 -4.45 24.66
C ALA A 462 -17.75 -3.79 24.03
N LEU A 463 -17.68 -2.45 24.13
CA LEU A 463 -16.57 -1.66 23.61
C LEU A 463 -15.41 -1.62 24.60
N VAL A 464 -14.20 -1.80 24.08
CA VAL A 464 -12.95 -1.68 24.83
C VAL A 464 -12.07 -0.65 24.14
N VAL A 465 -11.67 0.38 24.88
CA VAL A 465 -10.62 1.33 24.47
C VAL A 465 -9.28 0.76 24.88
N ILE A 466 -8.35 0.68 23.95
CA ILE A 466 -6.95 0.36 24.21
C ILE A 466 -6.15 1.63 23.93
N THR A 467 -5.38 2.10 24.91
CA THR A 467 -4.80 3.45 24.88
C THR A 467 -3.43 3.51 25.53
N THR A 468 -2.59 4.45 25.07
CA THR A 468 -1.32 4.81 25.71
C THR A 468 -1.49 5.98 26.69
N ALA A 469 -2.68 6.60 26.75
CA ALA A 469 -2.99 7.72 27.64
C ALA A 469 -3.39 7.22 29.06
N PRO A 470 -2.66 7.56 30.12
CA PRO A 470 -2.93 7.08 31.47
C PRO A 470 -4.20 7.71 32.11
N ASP A 471 -4.63 8.84 31.61
CA ASP A 471 -5.78 9.62 32.09
C ASP A 471 -7.11 9.23 31.39
N VAL A 472 -7.07 8.34 30.42
CA VAL A 472 -8.29 7.80 29.77
C VAL A 472 -8.93 6.77 30.68
N SER A 473 -10.14 7.04 31.12
CA SER A 473 -10.96 6.19 31.97
C SER A 473 -12.43 6.32 31.57
N TYR A 474 -13.31 5.46 32.08
CA TYR A 474 -14.75 5.60 31.85
C TYR A 474 -15.25 7.00 32.24
N ASP A 475 -14.83 7.53 33.38
CA ASP A 475 -15.28 8.82 33.88
C ASP A 475 -14.81 10.01 33.03
N THR A 476 -13.63 9.89 32.41
CA THR A 476 -13.11 10.92 31.49
C THR A 476 -13.66 10.79 30.08
N ILE A 477 -14.02 9.58 29.65
CA ILE A 477 -14.64 9.34 28.32
C ILE A 477 -16.08 9.88 28.26
N VAL A 478 -16.88 9.66 29.30
CA VAL A 478 -18.32 10.03 29.31
C VAL A 478 -18.57 11.50 28.96
N PRO A 479 -17.93 12.49 29.60
CA PRO A 479 -18.16 13.89 29.26
C PRO A 479 -17.73 14.23 27.83
N VAL A 480 -16.62 13.64 27.35
CA VAL A 480 -16.13 13.81 25.98
C VAL A 480 -17.13 13.26 24.96
N ALA A 481 -17.58 12.03 25.15
CA ALA A 481 -18.55 11.39 24.28
C ALA A 481 -19.87 12.18 24.20
N ARG A 482 -20.36 12.70 25.34
CA ARG A 482 -21.56 13.54 25.38
C ARG A 482 -21.38 14.87 24.66
N ALA A 483 -20.22 15.50 24.80
CA ALA A 483 -19.90 16.74 24.08
C ALA A 483 -19.82 16.51 22.56
N ASP A 484 -19.38 15.34 22.13
CA ASP A 484 -19.35 14.92 20.71
C ASP A 484 -20.73 14.48 20.18
N GLY A 485 -21.78 14.44 21.04
CA GLY A 485 -23.11 13.98 20.66
C GLY A 485 -23.23 12.46 20.50
N ALA A 486 -22.28 11.70 21.04
CA ALA A 486 -22.27 10.24 20.94
C ALA A 486 -23.47 9.62 21.67
N ARG A 487 -24.04 8.55 21.09
CA ARG A 487 -25.13 7.79 21.73
C ARG A 487 -24.58 7.03 22.95
N GLU A 488 -25.43 6.77 23.96
CA GLU A 488 -25.05 6.07 25.18
C GLU A 488 -24.38 4.70 24.89
N LEU A 489 -24.88 3.96 23.89
CA LEU A 489 -24.30 2.66 23.48
C LEU A 489 -22.92 2.79 22.79
N SER A 490 -22.56 3.97 22.34
CA SER A 490 -21.25 4.28 21.73
C SER A 490 -20.21 4.71 22.76
N ILE A 491 -20.54 4.72 24.05
CA ILE A 491 -19.60 5.08 25.12
C ILE A 491 -18.91 3.82 25.61
N PRO A 492 -17.58 3.69 25.37
CA PRO A 492 -16.82 2.55 25.87
C PRO A 492 -16.83 2.52 27.40
N ASP A 493 -17.04 1.36 27.98
CA ASP A 493 -17.06 1.18 29.43
C ASP A 493 -15.89 0.38 29.99
N ARG A 494 -14.95 -0.01 29.11
CA ARG A 494 -13.73 -0.76 29.49
C ARG A 494 -12.51 -0.09 28.84
N VAL A 495 -11.44 0.06 29.63
CA VAL A 495 -10.20 0.70 29.19
C VAL A 495 -9.00 -0.19 29.50
N LEU A 496 -8.19 -0.49 28.49
CA LEU A 496 -6.89 -1.14 28.60
C LEU A 496 -5.80 -0.11 28.35
N LEU A 497 -4.99 0.17 29.37
CA LEU A 497 -3.80 0.99 29.24
C LEU A 497 -2.62 0.11 28.82
N VAL A 498 -1.97 0.48 27.73
CA VAL A 498 -0.79 -0.20 27.17
C VAL A 498 0.37 0.79 27.02
N ASP A 499 1.59 0.29 26.93
CA ASP A 499 2.77 1.15 26.73
C ASP A 499 2.87 1.60 25.25
N GLU A 500 2.44 0.74 24.30
CA GLU A 500 2.37 1.04 22.85
C GLU A 500 1.28 0.19 22.19
N LEU A 501 0.75 0.65 21.05
CA LEU A 501 -0.17 -0.17 20.25
C LEU A 501 0.61 -1.11 19.32
N PRO A 502 0.19 -2.38 19.16
CA PRO A 502 0.79 -3.27 18.20
C PRO A 502 0.50 -2.78 16.77
N LEU A 503 1.55 -2.75 15.96
CA LEU A 503 1.49 -2.34 14.56
C LEU A 503 1.80 -3.50 13.64
N LEU A 504 1.11 -3.55 12.51
CA LEU A 504 1.47 -4.41 11.38
C LEU A 504 2.77 -3.88 10.74
N GLY A 505 3.47 -4.74 9.98
CA GLY A 505 4.71 -4.34 9.31
C GLY A 505 4.58 -3.20 8.28
N ASN A 506 3.36 -2.82 7.93
CA ASN A 506 3.05 -1.64 7.11
C ASN A 506 2.75 -0.38 7.94
N GLY A 507 2.93 -0.42 9.26
CA GLY A 507 2.70 0.68 10.19
C GLY A 507 1.25 0.88 10.63
N LYS A 508 0.31 0.09 10.14
CA LYS A 508 -1.10 0.14 10.57
C LYS A 508 -1.30 -0.56 11.91
N THR A 509 -2.27 -0.09 12.69
CA THR A 509 -2.70 -0.74 13.93
C THR A 509 -3.12 -2.20 13.68
N ASP A 510 -2.58 -3.13 14.45
CA ASP A 510 -2.95 -4.55 14.41
C ASP A 510 -4.19 -4.83 15.27
N TYR A 511 -5.35 -4.58 14.69
CA TYR A 511 -6.63 -4.79 15.37
C TYR A 511 -6.88 -6.26 15.74
N VAL A 512 -6.34 -7.22 15.00
CA VAL A 512 -6.50 -8.66 15.31
C VAL A 512 -5.80 -9.01 16.63
N SER A 513 -4.58 -8.50 16.82
CA SER A 513 -3.85 -8.65 18.07
C SER A 513 -4.53 -7.90 19.23
N LEU A 514 -5.09 -6.72 18.96
CA LEU A 514 -5.83 -5.94 19.95
C LEU A 514 -7.15 -6.60 20.37
N GLU A 515 -7.91 -7.17 19.43
CA GLU A 515 -9.13 -7.92 19.74
C GLU A 515 -8.84 -9.13 20.62
N ARG A 516 -7.77 -9.88 20.30
CA ARG A 516 -7.33 -11.00 21.14
C ARG A 516 -6.91 -10.54 22.53
N LEU A 517 -6.09 -9.48 22.62
CA LEU A 517 -5.65 -8.89 23.88
C LEU A 517 -6.84 -8.45 24.73
N ALA A 518 -7.81 -7.76 24.10
CA ALA A 518 -9.02 -7.33 24.80
C ALA A 518 -9.88 -8.52 25.28
N ALA A 519 -10.04 -9.56 24.46
CA ALA A 519 -10.78 -10.76 24.84
C ALA A 519 -10.15 -11.50 26.04
N GLU A 520 -8.82 -11.52 26.12
CA GLU A 520 -8.07 -12.19 27.20
C GLU A 520 -7.94 -11.33 28.46
N ARG A 521 -7.89 -10.01 28.32
CA ARG A 521 -7.42 -9.10 29.38
C ARG A 521 -8.35 -7.93 29.68
N ALA A 522 -9.51 -7.81 29.00
CA ALA A 522 -10.42 -6.70 29.24
C ALA A 522 -10.88 -6.67 30.70
N PRO A 523 -10.84 -5.48 31.32
CA PRO A 523 -11.31 -5.32 32.69
C PRO A 523 -12.84 -5.47 32.81
N ALA A 524 -13.34 -5.52 34.04
CA ALA A 524 -14.77 -5.42 34.28
C ALA A 524 -15.33 -4.08 33.75
N ALA A 525 -16.64 -4.03 33.49
CA ALA A 525 -17.29 -2.80 33.04
C ALA A 525 -16.98 -1.60 33.95
N ARG A 526 -16.76 -0.43 33.37
CA ARG A 526 -16.41 0.84 34.02
C ARG A 526 -15.09 0.81 34.80
N SER A 527 -14.13 -0.03 34.37
CA SER A 527 -12.81 -0.10 34.99
C SER A 527 -11.69 0.04 33.99
N GLN A 528 -10.50 0.37 34.49
CA GLN A 528 -9.26 0.47 33.72
C GLN A 528 -8.25 -0.59 34.22
N THR A 529 -7.54 -1.22 33.32
CA THR A 529 -6.42 -2.12 33.64
C THR A 529 -5.20 -1.77 32.81
N ARG A 530 -4.02 -1.71 33.45
CA ARG A 530 -2.74 -1.52 32.77
C ARG A 530 -2.10 -2.86 32.44
N ILE A 531 -1.62 -2.99 31.19
CA ILE A 531 -0.91 -4.18 30.72
C ILE A 531 0.40 -3.71 30.07
N SER A 532 1.53 -4.29 30.49
CA SER A 532 2.80 -4.11 29.78
C SER A 532 2.87 -5.15 28.66
N LEU A 533 3.03 -4.68 27.42
CA LEU A 533 3.27 -5.54 26.26
C LEU A 533 4.77 -5.80 26.20
N THR A 534 5.24 -6.93 26.76
CA THR A 534 6.62 -7.39 26.55
C THR A 534 6.71 -7.89 25.11
N PRO A 535 7.68 -7.42 24.28
CA PRO A 535 7.87 -7.97 22.93
C PRO A 535 8.22 -9.45 23.05
N ALA A 536 7.47 -10.30 22.32
CA ALA A 536 7.75 -11.72 22.20
C ALA A 536 8.83 -11.98 21.14
#